data_279a95d836fcbef51acd65cd420736dc
#
_entry.id   279a95d836fcbef51acd65cd420736dc
#
_cell.length_a   1.000
_cell.length_b   1.000
_cell.length_c   1.000
_cell.angle_alpha   90.00
_cell.angle_beta   90.00
_cell.angle_gamma   90.00
#
_symmetry.space_group_name_H-M   'P 1'
#
loop_
_entity.id
_entity.type
_entity.pdbx_description
1 polymer ?
#
loop_
_entity_poly.entity_id
_entity_poly.type
_entity_poly.pdbx_seq_one_letter_code
_entity_poly.pdbx_strand_id
1 'polypeptide(L)'
;MQNPKFDKSKIDKFKKYFNRRPSIQEVVREPTAGGIIFRRDKNGEVEILLIQDAKDRWTIPKGHIEPGETAQQTARREIGEEVGLFDIELLGWLGKIHFRYRRLDKLVLMTTQIYLVRAGKDADNIKEEEWMKDARWIPFQEALDLIEYEDIGKLMLLAKKRIRQENL
;
A
#
# COMPACT_ATOMS: atom_id res chain seq x y z
N MET A 1 -33.64 -47.83 1.73
CA MET A 1 -32.70 -46.71 1.83
C MET A 1 -33.48 -45.39 2.05
N GLN A 2 -33.45 -44.84 3.28
CA GLN A 2 -34.16 -43.57 3.58
C GLN A 2 -33.31 -42.42 3.07
N ASN A 3 -33.89 -41.58 2.24
CA ASN A 3 -33.26 -40.30 1.80
C ASN A 3 -33.04 -39.42 3.03
N PRO A 4 -31.85 -38.84 3.20
CA PRO A 4 -31.61 -37.91 4.31
C PRO A 4 -32.52 -36.68 4.11
N LYS A 5 -33.43 -36.48 5.04
CA LYS A 5 -34.29 -35.29 5.10
C LYS A 5 -33.39 -34.04 5.22
N PHE A 6 -33.33 -33.26 4.19
CA PHE A 6 -32.65 -31.94 4.18
C PHE A 6 -33.29 -31.07 5.27
N ASP A 7 -32.52 -30.69 6.27
CA ASP A 7 -32.95 -29.82 7.34
C ASP A 7 -33.11 -28.36 6.86
N LYS A 8 -34.36 -27.99 6.62
CA LYS A 8 -34.70 -26.62 6.15
C LYS A 8 -34.21 -25.55 7.13
N SER A 9 -34.07 -25.84 8.44
CA SER A 9 -33.62 -24.86 9.44
C SER A 9 -32.16 -24.42 9.21
N LYS A 10 -31.33 -25.32 8.68
CA LYS A 10 -29.94 -24.98 8.29
C LYS A 10 -29.88 -24.07 7.07
N ILE A 11 -30.75 -24.31 6.08
CA ILE A 11 -30.86 -23.47 4.87
C ILE A 11 -31.30 -22.05 5.25
N ASP A 12 -32.26 -21.90 6.16
CA ASP A 12 -32.72 -20.59 6.60
C ASP A 12 -31.68 -19.83 7.44
N LYS A 13 -30.86 -20.50 8.23
CA LYS A 13 -29.67 -19.91 8.88
C LYS A 13 -28.67 -19.42 7.85
N PHE A 14 -28.37 -20.19 6.81
CA PHE A 14 -27.48 -19.79 5.74
C PHE A 14 -28.04 -18.62 4.92
N LYS A 15 -29.33 -18.65 4.59
CA LYS A 15 -30.01 -17.51 3.90
C LYS A 15 -29.95 -16.25 4.76
N LYS A 16 -30.16 -16.34 6.07
CA LYS A 16 -30.06 -15.21 6.99
C LYS A 16 -28.64 -14.66 7.11
N TYR A 17 -27.62 -15.52 6.94
CA TYR A 17 -26.21 -15.11 6.92
C TYR A 17 -25.84 -14.41 5.60
N PHE A 18 -26.32 -14.91 4.46
CA PHE A 18 -26.10 -14.28 3.14
C PHE A 18 -26.90 -12.99 2.96
N ASN A 19 -28.09 -12.88 3.52
CA ASN A 19 -28.93 -11.68 3.47
C ASN A 19 -28.47 -10.55 4.42
N ARG A 20 -27.46 -10.76 5.25
CA ARG A 20 -26.92 -9.72 6.17
C ARG A 20 -25.89 -8.81 5.54
N ARG A 21 -25.39 -9.08 4.35
CA ARG A 21 -24.52 -8.16 3.63
C ARG A 21 -25.41 -7.30 2.73
N PRO A 22 -25.49 -5.99 2.95
CA PRO A 22 -26.25 -5.10 2.05
C PRO A 22 -25.74 -5.33 0.62
N SER A 23 -26.61 -5.30 -0.38
CA SER A 23 -26.21 -5.38 -1.78
C SER A 23 -25.24 -4.25 -2.12
N ILE A 24 -24.32 -4.47 -3.05
CA ILE A 24 -23.47 -3.39 -3.57
C ILE A 24 -24.37 -2.48 -4.38
N GLN A 25 -24.48 -1.23 -3.95
CA GLN A 25 -25.31 -0.21 -4.60
C GLN A 25 -24.48 0.74 -5.45
N GLU A 26 -23.17 0.86 -5.13
CA GLU A 26 -22.30 1.80 -5.80
C GLU A 26 -20.88 1.21 -5.98
N VAL A 27 -20.26 1.53 -7.12
CA VAL A 27 -18.83 1.28 -7.36
C VAL A 27 -18.09 2.59 -7.33
N VAL A 28 -17.20 2.75 -6.34
CA VAL A 28 -16.37 3.95 -6.17
C VAL A 28 -14.97 3.66 -6.66
N ARG A 29 -14.41 4.57 -7.48
CA ARG A 29 -13.03 4.52 -7.93
C ARG A 29 -12.19 5.51 -7.16
N GLU A 30 -11.13 5.02 -6.52
CA GLU A 30 -10.22 5.84 -5.72
C GLU A 30 -8.81 5.80 -6.34
N PRO A 31 -8.44 6.81 -7.15
CA PRO A 31 -7.08 6.94 -7.63
C PRO A 31 -6.17 7.41 -6.50
N THR A 32 -5.03 6.74 -6.32
CA THR A 32 -4.02 7.06 -5.31
C THR A 32 -2.63 7.03 -5.93
N ALA A 33 -1.65 7.61 -5.24
CA ALA A 33 -0.25 7.55 -5.62
C ALA A 33 0.64 7.49 -4.37
N GLY A 34 1.81 6.89 -4.54
CA GLY A 34 2.80 6.77 -3.48
C GLY A 34 4.14 6.29 -4.00
N GLY A 35 5.04 5.91 -3.12
CA GLY A 35 6.39 5.56 -3.50
C GLY A 35 7.00 4.40 -2.72
N ILE A 36 7.85 3.65 -3.42
CA ILE A 36 8.86 2.79 -2.79
C ILE A 36 10.07 3.67 -2.59
N ILE A 37 10.31 4.04 -1.32
CA ILE A 37 11.34 4.98 -0.93
C ILE A 37 12.54 4.20 -0.45
N PHE A 38 13.70 4.48 -1.03
CA PHE A 38 14.96 3.85 -0.62
C PHE A 38 16.00 4.88 -0.22
N ARG A 39 16.95 4.41 0.58
CA ARG A 39 18.23 5.03 0.85
C ARG A 39 19.33 3.98 0.86
N ARG A 40 20.57 4.43 0.91
CA ARG A 40 21.70 3.55 1.25
C ARG A 40 22.13 3.82 2.67
N ASP A 41 22.37 2.75 3.43
CA ASP A 41 22.96 2.86 4.77
C ASP A 41 24.47 3.23 4.68
N LYS A 42 25.11 3.34 5.83
CA LYS A 42 26.56 3.65 5.94
C LYS A 42 27.47 2.62 5.28
N ASN A 43 26.97 1.41 5.01
CA ASN A 43 27.71 0.33 4.36
C ASN A 43 27.40 0.27 2.85
N GLY A 44 26.51 1.15 2.35
CA GLY A 44 26.03 1.16 0.97
C GLY A 44 24.88 0.19 0.68
N GLU A 45 24.37 -0.51 1.71
CA GLU A 45 23.23 -1.42 1.56
C GLU A 45 21.91 -0.65 1.38
N VAL A 46 21.02 -1.23 0.59
CA VAL A 46 19.71 -0.60 0.32
C VAL A 46 18.75 -0.88 1.46
N GLU A 47 18.20 0.18 2.01
CA GLU A 47 17.07 0.18 2.95
C GLU A 47 15.83 0.74 2.29
N ILE A 48 14.67 0.21 2.66
CA ILE A 48 13.35 0.66 2.22
C ILE A 48 12.61 1.25 3.42
N LEU A 49 11.96 2.39 3.21
CA LEU A 49 11.06 2.96 4.21
C LEU A 49 9.71 2.26 4.12
N LEU A 50 9.34 1.59 5.19
CA LEU A 50 7.99 1.04 5.37
C LEU A 50 7.28 1.72 6.54
N ILE A 51 5.97 1.76 6.44
CA ILE A 51 5.06 2.21 7.49
C ILE A 51 4.18 1.05 7.96
N GLN A 52 3.85 1.00 9.23
CA GLN A 52 2.93 0.00 9.79
C GLN A 52 1.59 0.64 10.11
N ASP A 53 0.51 0.11 9.53
CA ASP A 53 -0.83 0.61 9.76
C ASP A 53 -1.42 0.15 11.12
N ALA A 54 -2.58 0.68 11.48
CA ALA A 54 -3.29 0.35 12.71
C ALA A 54 -3.68 -1.14 12.84
N LYS A 55 -3.58 -1.92 11.76
CA LYS A 55 -3.84 -3.36 11.72
C LYS A 55 -2.57 -4.20 11.70
N ASP A 56 -1.44 -3.63 12.10
CA ASP A 56 -0.10 -4.25 12.11
C ASP A 56 0.44 -4.64 10.73
N ARG A 57 -0.10 -4.09 9.64
CA ARG A 57 0.33 -4.43 8.29
C ARG A 57 1.38 -3.45 7.80
N TRP A 58 2.48 -3.98 7.29
CA TRP A 58 3.52 -3.19 6.65
C TRP A 58 3.14 -2.81 5.23
N THR A 59 3.29 -1.55 4.91
CA THR A 59 2.95 -0.95 3.62
C THR A 59 3.88 0.22 3.28
N ILE A 60 3.60 0.92 2.20
CA ILE A 60 4.36 2.08 1.72
C ILE A 60 3.53 3.36 1.87
N PRO A 61 4.15 4.53 2.00
CA PRO A 61 3.46 5.82 1.99
C PRO A 61 2.71 6.04 0.67
N LYS A 62 1.43 6.41 0.77
CA LYS A 62 0.54 6.66 -0.37
C LYS A 62 -0.76 7.31 0.07
N GLY A 63 -1.37 8.09 -0.79
CA GLY A 63 -2.68 8.65 -0.53
C GLY A 63 -3.44 9.04 -1.79
N HIS A 64 -4.59 9.67 -1.61
CA HIS A 64 -5.52 10.00 -2.68
C HIS A 64 -5.00 11.13 -3.57
N ILE A 65 -5.22 10.97 -4.89
CA ILE A 65 -4.95 12.04 -5.85
C ILE A 65 -6.05 13.08 -5.69
N GLU A 66 -5.67 14.29 -5.29
CA GLU A 66 -6.59 15.40 -5.14
C GLU A 66 -6.92 16.06 -6.49
N PRO A 67 -8.06 16.75 -6.60
CA PRO A 67 -8.43 17.47 -7.82
C PRO A 67 -7.32 18.44 -8.27
N GLY A 68 -6.87 18.27 -9.52
CA GLY A 68 -5.79 19.09 -10.10
C GLY A 68 -4.38 18.58 -9.86
N GLU A 69 -4.18 17.54 -9.04
CA GLU A 69 -2.88 16.91 -8.86
C GLU A 69 -2.57 15.87 -9.94
N THR A 70 -1.31 15.79 -10.31
CA THR A 70 -0.75 14.62 -10.99
C THR A 70 -0.38 13.55 -9.96
N ALA A 71 -0.31 12.28 -10.38
CA ALA A 71 0.12 11.19 -9.50
C ALA A 71 1.52 11.42 -8.90
N GLN A 72 2.43 12.10 -9.61
CA GLN A 72 3.76 12.46 -9.10
C GLN A 72 3.68 13.51 -8.00
N GLN A 73 2.84 14.53 -8.16
CA GLN A 73 2.61 15.55 -7.13
C GLN A 73 2.01 14.93 -5.88
N THR A 74 1.00 14.08 -6.06
CA THR A 74 0.40 13.32 -4.96
C THR A 74 1.43 12.46 -4.23
N ALA A 75 2.21 11.65 -4.94
CA ALA A 75 3.24 10.81 -4.31
C ALA A 75 4.22 11.65 -3.47
N ARG A 76 4.66 12.80 -3.99
CA ARG A 76 5.55 13.71 -3.26
C ARG A 76 4.88 14.32 -2.03
N ARG A 77 3.63 14.77 -2.16
CA ARG A 77 2.86 15.35 -1.05
C ARG A 77 2.62 14.32 0.05
N GLU A 78 2.11 13.14 -0.31
CA GLU A 78 1.80 12.08 0.66
C GLU A 78 3.04 11.58 1.41
N ILE A 79 4.19 11.44 0.74
CA ILE A 79 5.46 11.11 1.39
C ILE A 79 5.84 12.19 2.41
N GLY A 80 5.70 13.47 2.04
CA GLY A 80 5.97 14.57 2.96
C GLY A 80 5.02 14.59 4.17
N GLU A 81 3.72 14.40 3.93
CA GLU A 81 2.69 14.41 4.97
C GLU A 81 2.80 13.19 5.88
N GLU A 82 2.86 11.98 5.33
CA GLU A 82 2.84 10.74 6.10
C GLU A 82 4.15 10.46 6.87
N VAL A 83 5.31 10.74 6.27
CA VAL A 83 6.61 10.35 6.87
C VAL A 83 7.60 11.50 7.03
N GLY A 84 7.22 12.73 6.70
CA GLY A 84 8.04 13.93 6.93
C GLY A 84 9.23 14.08 6.00
N LEU A 85 9.31 13.33 4.90
CA LEU A 85 10.39 13.42 3.93
C LEU A 85 10.04 14.39 2.80
N PHE A 86 10.75 15.50 2.71
CA PHE A 86 10.56 16.55 1.70
C PHE A 86 11.73 16.63 0.70
N ASP A 87 12.95 16.30 1.15
CA ASP A 87 14.12 16.19 0.28
C ASP A 87 14.13 14.80 -0.36
N ILE A 88 13.37 14.65 -1.43
CA ILE A 88 13.21 13.39 -2.15
C ILE A 88 13.35 13.58 -3.66
N GLU A 89 13.87 12.56 -4.33
CA GLU A 89 13.95 12.50 -5.78
C GLU A 89 13.07 11.38 -6.32
N LEU A 90 12.07 11.73 -7.15
CA LEU A 90 11.27 10.77 -7.89
C LEU A 90 12.06 10.31 -9.13
N LEU A 91 12.48 9.06 -9.11
CA LEU A 91 13.33 8.46 -10.17
C LEU A 91 12.52 7.83 -11.31
N GLY A 92 11.19 7.80 -11.18
CA GLY A 92 10.28 7.36 -12.22
C GLY A 92 9.25 6.35 -11.74
N TRP A 93 8.31 6.10 -12.63
CA TRP A 93 7.20 5.19 -12.38
C TRP A 93 7.67 3.73 -12.35
N LEU A 94 7.22 2.96 -11.37
CA LEU A 94 7.47 1.52 -11.23
C LEU A 94 6.31 0.68 -11.73
N GLY A 95 5.09 1.12 -11.50
CA GLY A 95 3.91 0.37 -11.85
C GLY A 95 2.67 0.87 -11.12
N LYS A 96 1.61 0.11 -11.23
CA LYS A 96 0.37 0.36 -10.49
C LYS A 96 -0.11 -0.91 -9.83
N ILE A 97 -0.76 -0.76 -8.68
CA ILE A 97 -1.40 -1.84 -7.94
C ILE A 97 -2.89 -1.55 -7.78
N HIS A 98 -3.67 -2.60 -7.63
CA HIS A 98 -5.11 -2.50 -7.52
C HIS A 98 -5.58 -3.16 -6.24
N PHE A 99 -6.35 -2.41 -5.46
CA PHE A 99 -7.05 -2.93 -4.30
C PHE A 99 -8.54 -2.91 -4.53
N ARG A 100 -9.21 -3.93 -4.03
CA ARG A 100 -10.66 -4.02 -4.05
C ARG A 100 -11.15 -4.38 -2.66
N TYR A 101 -11.97 -3.51 -2.10
CA TYR A 101 -12.56 -3.77 -0.79
C TYR A 101 -13.97 -3.20 -0.72
N ARG A 102 -14.69 -3.64 0.30
CA ARG A 102 -16.04 -3.18 0.53
C ARG A 102 -16.07 -2.18 1.68
N ARG A 103 -16.76 -1.06 1.46
CA ARG A 103 -17.06 -0.04 2.47
C ARG A 103 -18.57 0.14 2.52
N LEU A 104 -19.23 -0.40 3.57
CA LEU A 104 -20.69 -0.46 3.68
C LEU A 104 -21.32 -1.16 2.47
N ASP A 105 -22.15 -0.45 1.70
CA ASP A 105 -22.82 -0.87 0.48
C ASP A 105 -22.04 -0.52 -0.81
N LYS A 106 -20.82 0.02 -0.67
CA LYS A 106 -19.98 0.42 -1.80
C LYS A 106 -18.88 -0.59 -2.07
N LEU A 107 -18.62 -0.88 -3.34
CA LEU A 107 -17.42 -1.56 -3.80
C LEU A 107 -16.38 -0.49 -4.15
N VAL A 108 -15.30 -0.44 -3.39
CA VAL A 108 -14.19 0.48 -3.65
C VAL A 108 -13.14 -0.22 -4.52
N LEU A 109 -12.81 0.42 -5.65
CA LEU A 109 -11.74 0.04 -6.55
C LEU A 109 -10.65 1.10 -6.44
N MET A 110 -9.62 0.80 -5.65
CA MET A 110 -8.47 1.69 -5.49
C MET A 110 -7.38 1.31 -6.49
N THR A 111 -6.85 2.29 -7.21
CA THR A 111 -5.69 2.12 -8.10
C THR A 111 -4.58 3.04 -7.63
N THR A 112 -3.44 2.47 -7.24
CA THR A 112 -2.30 3.23 -6.72
C THR A 112 -1.16 3.24 -7.74
N GLN A 113 -0.75 4.43 -8.16
CA GLN A 113 0.45 4.66 -8.96
C GLN A 113 1.68 4.66 -8.05
N ILE A 114 2.68 3.84 -8.34
CA ILE A 114 3.87 3.66 -7.50
C ILE A 114 5.11 4.16 -8.22
N TYR A 115 5.86 5.01 -7.53
CA TYR A 115 7.11 5.59 -8.01
C TYR A 115 8.32 5.06 -7.24
N LEU A 116 9.47 4.97 -7.90
CA LEU A 116 10.75 4.79 -7.23
C LEU A 116 11.22 6.14 -6.72
N VAL A 117 11.56 6.20 -5.44
CA VAL A 117 11.91 7.45 -4.76
C VAL A 117 13.20 7.25 -3.99
N ARG A 118 14.16 8.17 -4.20
CA ARG A 118 15.39 8.24 -3.39
C ARG A 118 15.21 9.29 -2.29
N ALA A 119 15.48 8.92 -1.05
CA ALA A 119 15.51 9.85 0.07
C ALA A 119 16.79 10.69 0.03
N GLY A 120 16.67 11.95 0.41
CA GLY A 120 17.76 12.91 0.46
C GLY A 120 18.32 13.11 1.87
N LYS A 121 18.67 14.34 2.20
CA LYS A 121 19.39 14.71 3.43
C LYS A 121 18.55 14.61 4.71
N ASP A 122 17.22 14.65 4.58
CA ASP A 122 16.28 14.53 5.70
C ASP A 122 15.87 13.08 6.02
N ALA A 123 16.53 12.11 5.39
CA ALA A 123 16.21 10.69 5.50
C ALA A 123 16.17 10.14 6.94
N ASP A 124 16.88 10.75 7.88
CA ASP A 124 16.87 10.36 9.29
C ASP A 124 15.76 11.05 10.12
N ASN A 125 15.06 12.02 9.54
CA ASN A 125 14.04 12.83 10.22
C ASN A 125 12.61 12.30 9.99
N ILE A 126 12.43 10.99 10.03
CA ILE A 126 11.11 10.37 9.81
C ILE A 126 10.15 10.79 10.92
N LYS A 127 8.93 11.13 10.52
CA LYS A 127 7.80 11.38 11.41
C LYS A 127 6.79 10.24 11.28
N GLU A 128 6.09 9.98 12.36
CA GLU A 128 4.97 9.05 12.40
C GLU A 128 3.68 9.85 12.59
N GLU A 129 2.67 9.54 11.79
CA GLU A 129 1.32 10.05 11.98
C GLU A 129 0.60 9.25 13.08
N GLU A 130 -0.38 9.86 13.77
CA GLU A 130 -1.11 9.23 14.87
C GLU A 130 -1.76 7.88 14.53
N TRP A 131 -2.11 7.66 13.26
CA TRP A 131 -2.72 6.42 12.79
C TRP A 131 -1.71 5.31 12.51
N MET A 132 -0.42 5.61 12.45
CA MET A 132 0.67 4.66 12.24
C MET A 132 1.09 4.04 13.58
N LYS A 133 1.48 2.78 13.53
CA LYS A 133 2.13 2.12 14.67
C LYS A 133 3.65 2.22 14.62
N ASP A 134 4.20 2.34 13.42
CA ASP A 134 5.64 2.42 13.20
C ASP A 134 5.95 2.99 11.81
N ALA A 135 7.08 3.63 11.65
CA ALA A 135 7.66 4.03 10.38
C ALA A 135 9.18 3.97 10.48
N ARG A 136 9.82 3.13 9.66
CA ARG A 136 11.27 2.96 9.77
C ARG A 136 11.94 2.47 8.50
N TRP A 137 13.22 2.73 8.42
CA TRP A 137 14.11 2.15 7.43
C TRP A 137 14.40 0.70 7.75
N ILE A 138 14.22 -0.17 6.78
CA ILE A 138 14.37 -1.61 6.93
C ILE A 138 15.27 -2.12 5.81
N PRO A 139 16.27 -2.97 6.10
CA PRO A 139 17.09 -3.61 5.09
C PRO A 139 16.21 -4.28 4.02
N PHE A 140 16.59 -4.15 2.76
CA PHE A 140 15.72 -4.54 1.63
C PHE A 140 15.14 -5.96 1.78
N GLN A 141 15.95 -6.93 2.18
CA GLN A 141 15.48 -8.32 2.29
C GLN A 141 14.43 -8.46 3.40
N GLU A 142 14.67 -7.86 4.55
CA GLU A 142 13.71 -7.85 5.66
C GLU A 142 12.43 -7.13 5.28
N ALA A 143 12.53 -5.98 4.58
CA ALA A 143 11.37 -5.24 4.09
C ALA A 143 10.52 -6.07 3.13
N LEU A 144 11.16 -6.88 2.27
CA LEU A 144 10.46 -7.78 1.35
C LEU A 144 9.72 -8.89 2.08
N ASP A 145 10.28 -9.39 3.19
CA ASP A 145 9.67 -10.45 4.01
C ASP A 145 8.51 -9.89 4.88
N LEU A 146 8.57 -8.62 5.25
CA LEU A 146 7.54 -7.96 6.07
C LEU A 146 6.33 -7.48 5.27
N ILE A 147 6.49 -7.16 4.00
CA ILE A 147 5.40 -6.62 3.18
C ILE A 147 4.34 -7.68 2.93
N GLU A 148 3.09 -7.41 3.34
CA GLU A 148 1.99 -8.37 3.17
C GLU A 148 1.37 -8.35 1.78
N TYR A 149 1.52 -7.25 1.06
CA TYR A 149 0.91 -7.05 -0.25
C TYR A 149 1.84 -7.55 -1.36
N GLU A 150 1.53 -8.72 -1.92
CA GLU A 150 2.34 -9.37 -2.96
C GLU A 150 2.67 -8.43 -4.14
N ASP A 151 1.72 -7.61 -4.58
CA ASP A 151 1.95 -6.69 -5.69
C ASP A 151 2.93 -5.56 -5.33
N ILE A 152 2.96 -5.10 -4.08
CA ILE A 152 4.00 -4.18 -3.58
C ILE A 152 5.35 -4.89 -3.58
N GLY A 153 5.41 -6.14 -3.09
CA GLY A 153 6.63 -6.95 -3.09
C GLY A 153 7.22 -7.12 -4.50
N LYS A 154 6.39 -7.36 -5.52
CA LYS A 154 6.83 -7.43 -6.92
C LYS A 154 7.44 -6.11 -7.40
N LEU A 155 6.83 -4.98 -7.05
CA LEU A 155 7.37 -3.65 -7.39
C LEU A 155 8.64 -3.33 -6.61
N MET A 156 8.80 -3.82 -5.37
CA MET A 156 10.05 -3.70 -4.62
C MET A 156 11.19 -4.45 -5.31
N LEU A 157 10.94 -5.65 -5.82
CA LEU A 157 11.94 -6.41 -6.60
C LEU A 157 12.33 -5.66 -7.89
N LEU A 158 11.36 -5.05 -8.58
CA LEU A 158 11.62 -4.20 -9.73
C LEU A 158 12.44 -2.97 -9.35
N ALA A 159 12.12 -2.32 -8.22
CA ALA A 159 12.89 -1.20 -7.67
C ALA A 159 14.35 -1.60 -7.42
N LYS A 160 14.59 -2.74 -6.74
CA LYS A 160 15.96 -3.25 -6.49
C LYS A 160 16.73 -3.48 -7.78
N LYS A 161 16.07 -4.06 -8.79
CA LYS A 161 16.70 -4.28 -10.11
C LYS A 161 17.13 -2.95 -10.74
N ARG A 162 16.27 -1.93 -10.73
CA ARG A 162 16.58 -0.61 -11.26
C ARG A 162 17.69 0.09 -10.49
N ILE A 163 17.62 0.10 -9.15
CA ILE A 163 18.67 0.67 -8.28
C ILE A 163 20.05 0.11 -8.65
N ARG A 164 20.11 -1.21 -8.87
CA ARG A 164 21.37 -1.86 -9.26
C ARG A 164 21.80 -1.53 -10.68
N GLN A 165 20.88 -1.56 -11.66
CA GLN A 165 21.20 -1.34 -13.08
C GLN A 165 21.55 0.11 -13.40
N GLU A 166 20.90 1.06 -12.73
CA GLU A 166 21.09 2.49 -12.93
C GLU A 166 22.14 3.07 -11.96
N ASN A 167 22.72 2.24 -11.09
CA ASN A 167 23.72 2.61 -10.08
C ASN A 167 23.28 3.79 -9.19
N LEU A 168 22.04 3.71 -8.72
CA LEU A 168 21.39 4.72 -7.90
C LEU A 168 21.79 4.67 -6.43
#